data_9a6d6e4c5c7a3c8e854dd69a83423ff9
#
_entry.id   9a6d6e4c5c7a3c8e854dd69a83423ff9
#
_cell.length_a   1.000
_cell.length_b   1.000
_cell.length_c   1.000
_cell.angle_alpha   90.00
_cell.angle_beta   90.00
_cell.angle_gamma   90.00
#
_symmetry.space_group_name_H-M   'P 1'
#
loop_
_entity.id
_entity.type
_entity.pdbx_description
1 polymer ?
#
loop_
_entity_poly.entity_id
_entity_poly.type
_entity_poly.pdbx_seq_one_letter_code
_entity_poly.pdbx_strand_id
1 'polypeptide(L)'
;MKTSKAIDAIKAEGHDISDEYSRAECIDFLNTAIHEVSGLLIAARSPMMVREILIHDCESVPAHYVASAGQYPMRITGQTVQFVDPSMDEIRFRYFATMPPLTDEEGDLPSHHEALNDYVLKIAILHALNRNEYDLSQDKALADEFRSILTGAVTMNG
;
A
#
# COMPACT_ATOMS: atom_id res chain seq x y z
N MET A 1 -8.94 -10.63 -2.04
CA MET A 1 -9.70 -10.78 -0.76
C MET A 1 -10.74 -9.69 -0.69
N LYS A 2 -11.97 -10.05 -0.38
CA LYS A 2 -13.05 -9.07 -0.20
C LYS A 2 -12.88 -8.31 1.11
N THR A 3 -13.11 -7.01 1.07
CA THR A 3 -13.01 -6.14 2.25
C THR A 3 -13.98 -6.56 3.36
N SER A 4 -15.21 -6.91 3.01
CA SER A 4 -16.20 -7.41 3.99
C SER A 4 -15.70 -8.66 4.72
N LYS A 5 -15.06 -9.58 4.02
CA LYS A 5 -14.46 -10.78 4.60
C LYS A 5 -13.31 -10.45 5.56
N ALA A 6 -12.48 -9.49 5.19
CA ALA A 6 -11.39 -9.01 6.04
C ALA A 6 -11.93 -8.39 7.33
N ILE A 7 -12.99 -7.59 7.24
CA ILE A 7 -13.66 -6.98 8.41
C ILE A 7 -14.22 -8.08 9.34
N ASP A 8 -14.88 -9.08 8.77
CA ASP A 8 -15.41 -10.20 9.55
C ASP A 8 -14.29 -10.95 10.30
N ALA A 9 -13.13 -11.13 9.66
CA ALA A 9 -11.97 -11.75 10.27
C ALA A 9 -11.40 -10.90 11.42
N ILE A 10 -11.32 -9.59 11.26
CA ILE A 10 -10.88 -8.67 12.32
C ILE A 10 -11.80 -8.79 13.55
N LYS A 11 -13.11 -8.80 13.34
CA LYS A 11 -14.10 -8.91 14.41
C LYS A 11 -13.97 -10.26 15.12
N ALA A 12 -13.81 -11.35 14.38
CA ALA A 12 -13.71 -12.70 14.95
C ALA A 12 -12.39 -12.91 15.72
N GLU A 13 -11.27 -12.55 15.12
CA GLU A 13 -9.94 -12.80 15.69
C GLU A 13 -9.49 -11.70 16.65
N GLY A 14 -10.06 -10.50 16.53
CA GLY A 14 -9.84 -9.40 17.46
C GLY A 14 -10.57 -9.55 18.79
N HIS A 15 -11.15 -10.72 19.08
CA HIS A 15 -11.94 -10.99 20.29
C HIS A 15 -13.11 -10.02 20.48
N ASP A 16 -13.74 -9.64 19.39
CA ASP A 16 -14.90 -8.75 19.38
C ASP A 16 -16.17 -9.50 19.81
N ILE A 17 -16.20 -9.92 21.10
CA ILE A 17 -17.29 -10.72 21.65
C ILE A 17 -18.58 -9.89 21.80
N SER A 18 -18.43 -8.56 21.94
CA SER A 18 -19.54 -7.65 22.25
C SER A 18 -19.79 -6.60 21.18
N ASP A 19 -19.38 -6.85 19.94
CA ASP A 19 -19.46 -5.87 18.85
C ASP A 19 -18.76 -4.54 19.18
N GLU A 20 -17.64 -4.63 19.88
CA GLU A 20 -16.88 -3.48 20.35
C GLU A 20 -16.39 -2.57 19.22
N TYR A 21 -16.07 -3.17 18.07
CA TYR A 21 -15.61 -2.43 16.90
C TYR A 21 -16.72 -2.32 15.87
N SER A 22 -16.98 -1.11 15.40
CA SER A 22 -17.85 -0.90 14.23
C SER A 22 -17.13 -1.36 12.96
N ARG A 23 -17.89 -1.59 11.90
CA ARG A 23 -17.30 -1.92 10.58
C ARG A 23 -16.43 -0.77 10.07
N ALA A 24 -16.78 0.48 10.36
CA ALA A 24 -15.97 1.65 10.01
C ALA A 24 -14.62 1.64 10.75
N GLU A 25 -14.60 1.30 12.03
CA GLU A 25 -13.35 1.16 12.78
C GLU A 25 -12.46 0.05 12.22
N CYS A 26 -13.04 -1.05 11.75
CA CYS A 26 -12.29 -2.12 11.09
C CYS A 26 -11.66 -1.64 9.78
N ILE A 27 -12.36 -0.79 9.02
CA ILE A 27 -11.80 -0.16 7.82
C ILE A 27 -10.61 0.73 8.21
N ASP A 28 -10.69 1.46 9.32
CA ASP A 28 -9.57 2.28 9.80
C ASP A 28 -8.36 1.42 10.17
N PHE A 29 -8.55 0.28 10.82
CA PHE A 29 -7.46 -0.67 11.08
C PHE A 29 -6.84 -1.20 9.81
N LEU A 30 -7.65 -1.55 8.82
CA LEU A 30 -7.17 -1.99 7.50
C LEU A 30 -6.40 -0.88 6.79
N ASN A 31 -6.89 0.35 6.79
CA ASN A 31 -6.20 1.47 6.16
C ASN A 31 -4.87 1.80 6.83
N THR A 32 -4.80 1.70 8.14
CA THR A 32 -3.53 1.85 8.86
C THR A 32 -2.53 0.78 8.42
N ALA A 33 -2.97 -0.47 8.35
CA ALA A 33 -2.13 -1.58 7.88
C ALA A 33 -1.70 -1.39 6.42
N ILE A 34 -2.61 -0.99 5.54
CA ILE A 34 -2.32 -0.70 4.13
C ILE A 34 -1.26 0.39 4.01
N HIS A 35 -1.37 1.45 4.79
CA HIS A 35 -0.41 2.55 4.79
C HIS A 35 0.98 2.09 5.26
N GLU A 36 1.05 1.37 6.35
CA GLU A 36 2.30 0.84 6.89
C GLU A 36 2.98 -0.11 5.92
N VAL A 37 2.23 -1.05 5.35
CA VAL A 37 2.75 -2.03 4.38
C VAL A 37 3.21 -1.34 3.10
N SER A 38 2.45 -0.36 2.61
CA SER A 38 2.86 0.45 1.46
C SER A 38 4.21 1.12 1.70
N GLY A 39 4.38 1.73 2.87
CA GLY A 39 5.63 2.38 3.25
C GLY A 39 6.82 1.41 3.29
N LEU A 40 6.62 0.23 3.86
CA LEU A 40 7.66 -0.81 3.92
C LEU A 40 8.05 -1.31 2.52
N LEU A 41 7.07 -1.56 1.66
CA LEU A 41 7.31 -2.03 0.29
C LEU A 41 8.05 -0.98 -0.53
N ILE A 42 7.68 0.29 -0.41
CA ILE A 42 8.34 1.39 -1.12
C ILE A 42 9.76 1.58 -0.60
N ALA A 43 9.97 1.53 0.71
CA ALA A 43 11.31 1.62 1.30
C ALA A 43 12.22 0.48 0.83
N ALA A 44 11.66 -0.72 0.63
CA ALA A 44 12.36 -1.86 0.07
C ALA A 44 12.45 -1.82 -1.47
N ARG A 45 11.91 -0.78 -2.12
CA ARG A 45 11.88 -0.59 -3.57
C ARG A 45 11.25 -1.79 -4.29
N SER A 46 10.17 -2.33 -3.72
CA SER A 46 9.49 -3.49 -4.29
C SER A 46 8.83 -3.14 -5.64
N PRO A 47 9.03 -3.97 -6.68
CA PRO A 47 8.36 -3.77 -7.96
C PRO A 47 6.82 -3.86 -7.87
N MET A 48 6.29 -4.46 -6.80
CA MET A 48 4.84 -4.52 -6.57
C MET A 48 4.20 -3.13 -6.42
N MET A 49 4.99 -2.11 -6.05
CA MET A 49 4.52 -0.75 -5.82
C MET A 49 4.81 0.20 -6.97
N VAL A 50 5.37 -0.31 -8.07
CA VAL A 50 5.67 0.49 -9.25
C VAL A 50 4.47 0.55 -10.17
N ARG A 51 4.15 1.76 -10.63
CA ARG A 51 3.13 2.04 -11.65
C ARG A 51 3.76 2.78 -12.81
N GLU A 52 3.11 2.75 -13.97
CA GLU A 52 3.57 3.42 -15.17
C GLU A 52 2.41 4.18 -15.81
N ILE A 53 2.69 5.42 -16.17
CA ILE A 53 1.75 6.26 -16.94
C ILE A 53 2.50 7.03 -18.03
N LEU A 54 1.78 7.52 -19.00
CA LEU A 54 2.27 8.54 -19.92
C LEU A 54 1.94 9.90 -19.32
N ILE A 55 2.96 10.72 -19.07
CA ILE A 55 2.79 12.04 -18.48
C ILE A 55 3.22 13.12 -19.45
N HIS A 56 2.54 14.26 -19.43
CA HIS A 56 2.81 15.42 -20.27
C HIS A 56 3.39 16.56 -19.44
N ASP A 57 4.05 17.49 -20.12
CA ASP A 57 4.59 18.69 -19.47
C ASP A 57 3.49 19.49 -18.77
N CYS A 58 3.80 20.04 -17.61
CA CYS A 58 2.91 20.84 -16.76
C CYS A 58 1.72 20.07 -16.15
N GLU A 59 1.70 18.75 -16.24
CA GLU A 59 0.69 17.94 -15.55
C GLU A 59 1.00 17.79 -14.06
N SER A 60 -0.05 17.51 -13.29
CA SER A 60 0.10 17.13 -11.88
C SER A 60 0.69 15.72 -11.77
N VAL A 61 1.44 15.47 -10.69
CA VAL A 61 1.88 14.11 -10.37
C VAL A 61 0.66 13.19 -10.17
N PRO A 62 0.79 11.89 -10.50
CA PRO A 62 -0.32 10.96 -10.34
C PRO A 62 -0.72 10.79 -8.88
N ALA A 63 -1.97 10.35 -8.66
CA ALA A 63 -2.49 10.07 -7.34
C ALA A 63 -1.62 9.02 -6.62
N HIS A 64 -1.45 9.19 -5.32
CA HIS A 64 -0.66 8.30 -4.45
C HIS A 64 0.83 8.22 -4.79
N TYR A 65 1.32 9.12 -5.63
CA TYR A 65 2.74 9.23 -5.96
C TYR A 65 3.59 9.45 -4.71
N VAL A 66 4.72 8.71 -4.62
CA VAL A 66 5.70 8.86 -3.54
C VAL A 66 7.06 9.26 -4.09
N ALA A 67 7.57 8.54 -5.10
CA ALA A 67 8.89 8.78 -5.68
C ALA A 67 8.99 8.20 -7.09
N SER A 68 9.90 8.75 -7.87
CA SER A 68 10.22 8.20 -9.19
C SER A 68 10.91 6.85 -9.06
N ALA A 69 10.57 5.90 -9.94
CA ALA A 69 11.20 4.59 -9.99
C ALA A 69 12.40 4.53 -10.95
N GLY A 70 12.77 5.65 -11.53
CA GLY A 70 13.90 5.78 -12.42
C GLY A 70 14.31 7.25 -12.55
N GLN A 71 15.20 7.52 -13.50
CA GLN A 71 15.63 8.89 -13.80
C GLN A 71 14.95 9.36 -15.10
N TYR A 72 14.37 10.54 -15.05
CA TYR A 72 13.62 11.12 -16.16
C TYR A 72 14.04 12.56 -16.38
N PRO A 73 14.02 13.05 -17.66
CA PRO A 73 14.37 14.43 -17.98
C PRO A 73 13.23 15.39 -17.60
N MET A 74 12.89 15.42 -16.32
CA MET A 74 11.84 16.28 -15.78
C MET A 74 12.14 16.64 -14.34
N ARG A 75 11.50 17.71 -13.87
CA ARG A 75 11.54 18.15 -12.47
C ARG A 75 10.13 18.12 -11.91
N ILE A 76 10.02 17.79 -10.64
CA ILE A 76 8.76 17.85 -9.91
C ILE A 76 8.88 18.97 -8.89
N THR A 77 8.08 20.02 -9.07
CA THR A 77 8.02 21.16 -8.17
C THR A 77 6.64 21.22 -7.54
N GLY A 78 6.58 20.97 -6.24
CA GLY A 78 5.29 20.76 -5.56
C GLY A 78 4.57 19.56 -6.13
N GLN A 79 3.43 19.77 -6.75
CA GLN A 79 2.60 18.73 -7.36
C GLN A 79 2.67 18.73 -8.89
N THR A 80 3.53 19.55 -9.48
CA THR A 80 3.56 19.78 -10.92
C THR A 80 4.85 19.24 -11.54
N VAL A 81 4.71 18.54 -12.66
CA VAL A 81 5.82 18.02 -13.46
C VAL A 81 6.23 19.08 -14.50
N GLN A 82 7.53 19.31 -14.62
CA GLN A 82 8.10 20.19 -15.66
C GLN A 82 9.17 19.43 -16.44
N PHE A 83 8.98 19.33 -17.76
CA PHE A 83 9.97 18.69 -18.62
C PHE A 83 11.21 19.59 -18.78
N VAL A 84 12.38 18.97 -18.80
CA VAL A 84 13.64 19.68 -19.09
C VAL A 84 13.65 20.16 -20.52
N ASP A 85 13.16 19.36 -21.45
CA ASP A 85 13.00 19.69 -22.86
C ASP A 85 11.51 19.88 -23.18
N PRO A 86 11.03 21.13 -23.35
CA PRO A 86 9.62 21.39 -23.62
C PRO A 86 9.16 20.91 -25.01
N SER A 87 10.07 20.50 -25.89
CA SER A 87 9.71 19.91 -27.20
C SER A 87 9.27 18.46 -27.09
N MET A 88 9.50 17.79 -25.96
CA MET A 88 9.00 16.42 -25.73
C MET A 88 7.51 16.44 -25.48
N ASP A 89 6.76 15.58 -26.17
CA ASP A 89 5.30 15.50 -26.02
C ASP A 89 4.91 14.78 -24.75
N GLU A 90 5.55 13.63 -24.47
CA GLU A 90 5.20 12.79 -23.34
C GLU A 90 6.40 12.00 -22.85
N ILE A 91 6.35 11.58 -21.59
CA ILE A 91 7.33 10.69 -20.97
C ILE A 91 6.59 9.48 -20.40
N ARG A 92 7.11 8.29 -20.66
CA ARG A 92 6.64 7.06 -20.01
C ARG A 92 7.25 7.03 -18.61
N PHE A 93 6.42 7.35 -17.60
CA PHE A 93 6.86 7.59 -16.24
C PHE A 93 6.52 6.43 -15.34
N ARG A 94 7.56 5.82 -14.75
CA ARG A 94 7.43 4.78 -13.73
C ARG A 94 7.69 5.38 -12.36
N TYR A 95 6.82 5.09 -11.41
CA TYR A 95 6.86 5.69 -10.10
C TYR A 95 6.36 4.72 -9.02
N PHE A 96 6.83 4.94 -7.80
CA PHE A 96 6.31 4.25 -6.63
C PHE A 96 5.06 4.98 -6.14
N ALA A 97 4.01 4.21 -5.87
CA ALA A 97 2.77 4.74 -5.33
C ALA A 97 2.29 3.87 -4.17
N THR A 98 1.69 4.51 -3.17
CA THR A 98 1.02 3.78 -2.09
C THR A 98 -0.22 3.07 -2.60
N MET A 99 -0.59 1.96 -1.95
CA MET A 99 -1.88 1.34 -2.23
C MET A 99 -3.01 2.29 -1.82
N PRO A 100 -4.11 2.34 -2.61
CA PRO A 100 -5.23 3.23 -2.28
C PRO A 100 -5.92 2.80 -1.00
N PRO A 101 -6.36 3.76 -0.16
CA PRO A 101 -7.12 3.43 1.04
C PRO A 101 -8.52 2.91 0.70
N LEU A 102 -9.08 2.10 1.59
CA LEU A 102 -10.46 1.66 1.50
C LEU A 102 -11.39 2.78 1.96
N THR A 103 -12.50 2.96 1.25
CA THR A 103 -13.53 3.96 1.59
C THR A 103 -14.79 3.33 2.16
N ASP A 104 -15.05 2.07 1.82
CA ASP A 104 -16.20 1.30 2.28
C ASP A 104 -15.85 -0.19 2.32
N GLU A 105 -16.82 -1.03 2.69
CA GLU A 105 -16.64 -2.48 2.73
C GLU A 105 -16.96 -3.19 1.42
N GLU A 106 -17.41 -2.47 0.41
CA GLU A 106 -17.64 -3.03 -0.92
C GLU A 106 -16.33 -3.11 -1.69
N GLY A 107 -16.18 -4.14 -2.48
CA GLY A 107 -14.98 -4.36 -3.27
C GLY A 107 -13.92 -5.20 -2.55
N ASP A 108 -12.71 -5.11 -3.04
CA ASP A 108 -11.60 -5.96 -2.63
C ASP A 108 -10.48 -5.15 -1.96
N LEU A 109 -9.62 -5.84 -1.20
CA LEU A 109 -8.37 -5.27 -0.74
C LEU A 109 -7.50 -4.91 -1.95
N PRO A 110 -6.65 -3.86 -1.83
CA PRO A 110 -6.04 -3.23 -3.01
C PRO A 110 -4.99 -4.06 -3.74
N SER A 111 -4.42 -5.09 -3.14
CA SER A 111 -3.39 -5.90 -3.78
C SER A 111 -3.97 -7.05 -4.60
N HIS A 112 -3.32 -7.34 -5.72
CA HIS A 112 -3.59 -8.56 -6.50
C HIS A 112 -2.86 -9.78 -5.94
N HIS A 113 -1.95 -9.59 -4.99
CA HIS A 113 -1.20 -10.67 -4.35
C HIS A 113 -1.89 -11.06 -3.04
N GLU A 114 -2.46 -12.26 -2.99
CA GLU A 114 -3.19 -12.72 -1.81
C GLU A 114 -2.30 -12.82 -0.56
N ALA A 115 -1.04 -13.21 -0.71
CA ALA A 115 -0.09 -13.25 0.40
C ALA A 115 0.09 -11.87 1.04
N LEU A 116 0.07 -10.81 0.23
CA LEU A 116 0.16 -9.44 0.73
C LEU A 116 -1.13 -9.00 1.41
N ASN A 117 -2.29 -9.38 0.87
CA ASN A 117 -3.57 -9.13 1.52
C ASN A 117 -3.68 -9.83 2.87
N ASP A 118 -3.22 -11.08 2.95
CA ASP A 118 -3.17 -11.83 4.22
C ASP A 118 -2.26 -11.15 5.24
N TYR A 119 -1.13 -10.62 4.80
CA TYR A 119 -0.20 -9.87 5.64
C TYR A 119 -0.82 -8.58 6.17
N VAL A 120 -1.49 -7.80 5.30
CA VAL A 120 -2.23 -6.61 5.69
C VAL A 120 -3.30 -6.94 6.73
N LEU A 121 -4.05 -8.02 6.53
CA LEU A 121 -5.08 -8.46 7.46
C LEU A 121 -4.51 -8.81 8.82
N LYS A 122 -3.39 -9.54 8.88
CA LYS A 122 -2.71 -9.86 10.14
C LYS A 122 -2.31 -8.61 10.92
N ILE A 123 -1.75 -7.62 10.23
CA ILE A 123 -1.35 -6.35 10.87
C ILE A 123 -2.59 -5.60 11.37
N ALA A 124 -3.66 -5.56 10.59
CA ALA A 124 -4.91 -4.92 11.01
C ALA A 124 -5.50 -5.58 12.26
N ILE A 125 -5.46 -6.91 12.34
CA ILE A 125 -5.92 -7.67 13.52
C ILE A 125 -5.05 -7.32 14.74
N LEU A 126 -3.74 -7.23 14.57
CA LEU A 126 -2.83 -6.84 15.66
C LEU A 126 -3.08 -5.42 16.15
N HIS A 127 -3.37 -4.49 15.25
CA HIS A 127 -3.80 -3.13 15.63
C HIS A 127 -5.12 -3.16 16.42
N ALA A 128 -6.07 -3.98 15.99
CA ALA A 128 -7.35 -4.13 16.70
C ALA A 128 -7.16 -4.70 18.11
N LEU A 129 -6.27 -5.70 18.27
CA LEU A 129 -5.97 -6.31 19.56
C LEU A 129 -5.22 -5.38 20.51
N ASN A 130 -4.23 -4.65 20.01
CA ASN A 130 -3.31 -3.86 20.81
C ASN A 130 -3.57 -2.34 20.69
N ARG A 131 -4.45 -1.95 19.81
CA ARG A 131 -4.79 -0.55 19.54
C ARG A 131 -3.51 0.28 19.28
N ASN A 132 -3.22 1.27 20.13
CA ASN A 132 -2.09 2.17 19.97
C ASN A 132 -0.76 1.62 20.50
N GLU A 133 -0.75 0.43 21.09
CA GLU A 133 0.45 -0.17 21.68
C GLU A 133 1.23 -1.06 20.72
N TYR A 134 0.61 -1.47 19.58
CA TYR A 134 1.27 -2.32 18.61
C TYR A 134 2.26 -1.53 17.76
N ASP A 135 3.50 -2.04 17.69
CA ASP A 135 4.57 -1.47 16.89
C ASP A 135 5.10 -2.54 15.92
N LEU A 136 4.76 -2.40 14.64
CA LEU A 136 5.17 -3.31 13.58
C LEU A 136 6.71 -3.43 13.46
N SER A 137 7.45 -2.34 13.71
CA SER A 137 8.90 -2.34 13.60
C SER A 137 9.58 -3.25 14.61
N GLN A 138 8.90 -3.62 15.69
CA GLN A 138 9.40 -4.47 16.76
C GLN A 138 8.98 -5.94 16.59
N ASP A 139 8.14 -6.26 15.61
CA ASP A 139 7.63 -7.61 15.40
C ASP A 139 8.53 -8.39 14.44
N LYS A 140 9.40 -9.21 15.02
CA LYS A 140 10.38 -10.01 14.26
C LYS A 140 9.70 -11.04 13.35
N ALA A 141 8.65 -11.70 13.83
CA ALA A 141 7.96 -12.73 13.04
C ALA A 141 7.32 -12.13 11.78
N LEU A 142 6.69 -10.97 11.91
CA LEU A 142 6.12 -10.25 10.77
C LEU A 142 7.18 -9.68 9.84
N ALA A 143 8.32 -9.25 10.38
CA ALA A 143 9.46 -8.81 9.54
C ALA A 143 9.99 -9.96 8.69
N ASP A 144 10.08 -11.16 9.23
CA ASP A 144 10.52 -12.35 8.50
C ASP A 144 9.49 -12.75 7.43
N GLU A 145 8.20 -12.70 7.74
CA GLU A 145 7.12 -12.93 6.79
C GLU A 145 7.15 -11.91 5.64
N PHE A 146 7.37 -10.66 5.95
CA PHE A 146 7.51 -9.60 4.95
C PHE A 146 8.67 -9.87 3.99
N ARG A 147 9.83 -10.29 4.49
CA ARG A 147 10.96 -10.66 3.63
C ARG A 147 10.63 -11.82 2.70
N SER A 148 9.88 -12.81 3.20
CA SER A 148 9.43 -13.95 2.38
C SER A 148 8.51 -13.49 1.25
N ILE A 149 7.61 -12.55 1.51
CA ILE A 149 6.73 -11.96 0.50
C ILE A 149 7.54 -11.22 -0.56
N LEU A 150 8.52 -10.40 -0.14
CA LEU A 150 9.40 -9.69 -1.06
C LEU A 150 10.18 -10.64 -1.97
N THR A 151 10.73 -11.71 -1.42
CA THR A 151 11.48 -12.71 -2.17
C THR A 151 10.58 -13.41 -3.19
N GLY A 152 9.38 -13.80 -2.79
CA GLY A 152 8.40 -14.42 -3.67
C GLY A 152 8.00 -13.50 -4.83
N ALA A 153 7.77 -12.22 -4.54
CA ALA A 153 7.41 -11.23 -5.56
C ALA A 153 8.52 -11.03 -6.60
N VAL A 154 9.78 -10.96 -6.16
CA VAL A 154 10.95 -10.86 -7.06
C VAL A 154 11.04 -12.10 -7.95
N THR A 155 10.82 -13.29 -7.40
CA THR A 155 10.86 -14.54 -8.17
C THR A 155 9.75 -14.62 -9.21
N MET A 156 8.55 -14.12 -8.89
CA MET A 156 7.40 -14.13 -9.79
C MET A 156 7.52 -13.10 -10.93
N ASN A 157 8.26 -12.02 -10.71
CA ASN A 157 8.44 -10.93 -11.69
C ASN A 157 9.78 -10.99 -12.42
N GLY A 158 10.58 -11.97 -12.08
CA GLY A 158 11.92 -12.16 -12.64
C GLY A 158 11.97 -12.90 -13.96
#